data_3832810a11953e2cfc2d3d8f37034060
#
_entry.id   3832810a11953e2cfc2d3d8f37034060
#
_cell.length_a   1.000
_cell.length_b   1.000
_cell.length_c   1.000
_cell.angle_alpha   90.00
_cell.angle_beta   90.00
_cell.angle_gamma   90.00
#
_symmetry.space_group_name_H-M   'P 1'
#
loop_
_entity.id
_entity.type
_entity.pdbx_description
1 polymer ?
#
loop_
_entity_poly.entity_id
_entity_poly.type
_entity_poly.pdbx_seq_one_letter_code
_entity_poly.pdbx_strand_id
1 'polypeptide(L)'
;DVRGGNHGSPHPLERRRTPERRRRSRLFRGGPRADHPRPFRYPGFRPADLFDIDTRFRQGALHQAEVKVRQKGAPVYMYLFSWESPVLDGTLRAMHCMELPFVFNNIKKSRHMTGGGEEAFRLAEKMSRAWINFARSGNPNVTSLPEWDPYDPGTGATMVFDNQCRMEYLHDRELISFIFEMNKIQ
;
A
#
# COMPACT_ATOMS: atom_id res chain seq x y z
N ASP A 1 19.55 -31.44 -67.59
CA ASP A 1 18.36 -32.31 -67.69
C ASP A 1 17.43 -32.11 -66.46
N VAL A 2 16.31 -31.62 -66.79
CA VAL A 2 14.94 -31.95 -66.37
C VAL A 2 14.39 -31.23 -65.14
N ARG A 3 13.56 -30.20 -65.46
CA ARG A 3 12.18 -29.93 -64.98
C ARG A 3 11.92 -30.01 -63.46
N GLY A 4 11.43 -29.03 -62.82
CA GLY A 4 10.12 -28.33 -63.04
C GLY A 4 9.21 -28.72 -61.87
N GLY A 5 8.74 -27.79 -61.07
CA GLY A 5 7.78 -28.09 -60.03
C GLY A 5 7.39 -26.86 -59.20
N ASN A 6 6.52 -26.08 -59.78
CA ASN A 6 5.81 -24.98 -59.14
C ASN A 6 4.77 -25.54 -58.17
N HIS A 7 4.82 -25.22 -56.89
CA HIS A 7 3.70 -25.43 -55.98
C HIS A 7 3.45 -24.18 -55.14
N GLY A 8 2.29 -23.61 -55.46
CA GLY A 8 1.78 -22.37 -54.85
C GLY A 8 1.52 -22.48 -53.36
N SER A 9 1.75 -21.36 -52.72
CA SER A 9 1.36 -21.09 -51.35
C SER A 9 -0.16 -21.04 -51.20
N PRO A 10 -0.74 -21.64 -50.17
CA PRO A 10 -2.16 -21.44 -49.89
C PRO A 10 -2.39 -20.12 -49.16
N HIS A 11 -3.42 -19.41 -49.60
CA HIS A 11 -3.97 -18.18 -49.01
C HIS A 11 -4.34 -18.37 -47.54
N PRO A 12 -4.24 -17.28 -46.69
CA PRO A 12 -4.70 -17.31 -45.32
C PRO A 12 -6.24 -17.39 -45.29
N LEU A 13 -6.75 -18.39 -44.61
CA LEU A 13 -8.17 -18.56 -44.32
C LEU A 13 -8.70 -17.36 -43.50
N GLU A 14 -9.61 -16.62 -44.10
CA GLU A 14 -10.52 -15.68 -43.43
C GLU A 14 -11.30 -16.43 -42.33
N ARG A 15 -10.95 -16.19 -41.08
CA ARG A 15 -11.77 -16.64 -39.95
C ARG A 15 -13.05 -15.82 -39.92
N ARG A 16 -14.13 -16.37 -40.36
CA ARG A 16 -15.49 -15.84 -40.20
C ARG A 16 -15.75 -15.68 -38.71
N ARG A 17 -15.90 -14.42 -38.25
CA ARG A 17 -16.33 -14.09 -36.91
C ARG A 17 -17.79 -14.44 -36.73
N THR A 18 -18.08 -15.37 -35.81
CA THR A 18 -19.44 -15.78 -35.44
C THR A 18 -20.20 -14.64 -34.76
N PRO A 19 -21.53 -14.52 -34.94
CA PRO A 19 -22.35 -13.40 -34.43
C PRO A 19 -22.45 -13.29 -32.89
N GLU A 20 -21.99 -14.27 -32.18
CA GLU A 20 -22.18 -14.39 -30.72
C GLU A 20 -21.32 -13.45 -29.90
N ARG A 21 -20.22 -12.90 -30.45
CA ARG A 21 -19.36 -11.93 -29.77
C ARG A 21 -19.91 -10.49 -29.73
N ARG A 22 -20.97 -10.19 -30.49
CA ARG A 22 -21.59 -8.85 -30.51
C ARG A 22 -22.66 -8.65 -29.44
N ARG A 23 -23.12 -9.68 -28.73
CA ARG A 23 -24.14 -9.54 -27.67
C ARG A 23 -23.61 -9.21 -26.28
N ARG A 24 -22.31 -9.41 -26.01
CA ARG A 24 -21.71 -9.10 -24.68
C ARG A 24 -21.30 -7.65 -24.49
N SER A 25 -21.24 -6.82 -25.51
CA SER A 25 -20.84 -5.42 -25.40
C SER A 25 -22.01 -4.43 -25.19
N ARG A 26 -23.24 -4.89 -25.08
CA ARG A 26 -24.42 -4.03 -24.88
C ARG A 26 -25.03 -4.06 -23.48
N LEU A 27 -24.49 -4.85 -22.56
CA LEU A 27 -25.03 -4.98 -21.20
C LEU A 27 -24.44 -3.98 -20.18
N PHE A 28 -23.58 -3.07 -20.63
CA PHE A 28 -23.02 -2.01 -19.79
C PHE A 28 -23.33 -0.60 -20.32
N ARG A 29 -24.57 -0.36 -20.74
CA ARG A 29 -25.04 1.02 -21.01
C ARG A 29 -26.29 1.28 -20.19
N GLY A 30 -26.13 2.11 -19.15
CA GLY A 30 -27.21 2.91 -18.57
C GLY A 30 -27.92 2.30 -17.37
N GLY A 31 -27.21 2.09 -16.26
CA GLY A 31 -27.84 2.22 -14.94
C GLY A 31 -27.85 3.69 -14.53
N PRO A 32 -28.80 4.17 -13.68
CA PRO A 32 -28.80 5.52 -13.19
C PRO A 32 -27.46 5.82 -12.53
N ARG A 33 -26.83 6.93 -12.90
CA ARG A 33 -25.67 7.46 -12.18
C ARG A 33 -26.17 7.83 -10.79
N ALA A 34 -26.05 6.91 -9.83
CA ALA A 34 -26.07 7.26 -8.45
C ALA A 34 -24.94 8.32 -8.27
N ASP A 35 -25.26 9.46 -7.72
CA ASP A 35 -24.30 10.43 -7.22
C ASP A 35 -23.56 9.78 -6.03
N HIS A 36 -22.68 8.83 -6.34
CA HIS A 36 -21.73 8.36 -5.36
C HIS A 36 -20.78 9.52 -5.07
N PRO A 37 -20.56 9.88 -3.80
CA PRO A 37 -19.51 10.80 -3.45
C PRO A 37 -18.24 10.32 -4.15
N ARG A 38 -17.60 11.22 -4.91
CA ARG A 38 -16.43 10.85 -5.71
C ARG A 38 -15.38 10.29 -4.78
N PRO A 39 -15.00 9.00 -4.94
CA PRO A 39 -14.08 8.38 -4.03
C PRO A 39 -12.76 9.14 -4.06
N PHE A 40 -12.21 9.35 -2.93
CA PHE A 40 -10.91 9.86 -2.55
C PHE A 40 -9.95 10.08 -3.72
N ARG A 41 -9.64 11.34 -4.03
CA ARG A 41 -8.58 11.68 -4.97
C ARG A 41 -7.25 11.64 -4.21
N TYR A 42 -6.67 10.49 -4.08
CA TYR A 42 -5.26 10.40 -3.70
C TYR A 42 -4.40 10.70 -4.93
N PRO A 43 -3.49 11.68 -4.87
CA PRO A 43 -2.55 11.94 -5.96
C PRO A 43 -1.76 10.67 -6.28
N GLY A 44 -1.69 10.29 -7.55
CA GLY A 44 -0.96 9.09 -7.99
C GLY A 44 -1.69 7.76 -7.82
N PHE A 45 -2.95 7.75 -7.37
CA PHE A 45 -3.76 6.53 -7.27
C PHE A 45 -4.01 5.89 -8.63
N ARG A 46 -3.70 4.61 -8.76
CA ARG A 46 -3.96 3.79 -9.95
C ARG A 46 -5.12 2.84 -9.71
N PRO A 47 -5.91 2.44 -10.73
CA PRO A 47 -6.99 1.45 -10.56
C PRO A 47 -6.53 0.13 -9.94
N ALA A 48 -5.28 -0.29 -10.19
CA ALA A 48 -4.69 -1.48 -9.59
C ALA A 48 -4.48 -1.35 -8.08
N ASP A 49 -4.28 -0.14 -7.57
CA ASP A 49 -4.04 0.13 -6.15
C ASP A 49 -5.31 -0.18 -5.31
N LEU A 50 -6.50 -0.29 -5.93
CA LEU A 50 -7.73 -0.77 -5.28
C LEU A 50 -7.61 -2.17 -4.68
N PHE A 51 -6.78 -3.02 -5.27
CA PHE A 51 -6.57 -4.39 -4.79
C PHE A 51 -5.54 -4.45 -3.66
N ASP A 52 -4.81 -3.36 -3.44
CA ASP A 52 -3.67 -3.26 -2.54
C ASP A 52 -3.93 -2.31 -1.36
N ILE A 53 -5.16 -1.83 -1.21
CA ILE A 53 -5.56 -1.08 -0.03
C ILE A 53 -5.42 -2.03 1.17
N ASP A 54 -4.78 -1.54 2.22
CA ASP A 54 -4.54 -2.28 3.47
C ASP A 54 -5.85 -2.60 4.21
N THR A 55 -6.63 -3.50 3.62
CA THR A 55 -7.93 -3.93 4.17
C THR A 55 -7.79 -5.02 5.21
N ARG A 56 -6.64 -5.71 5.26
CA ARG A 56 -6.47 -6.91 6.11
C ARG A 56 -5.77 -6.60 7.42
N PHE A 57 -4.68 -5.82 7.39
CA PHE A 57 -3.80 -5.66 8.55
C PHE A 57 -4.14 -4.43 9.39
N ARG A 58 -4.50 -3.33 8.75
CA ARG A 58 -4.70 -2.05 9.42
C ARG A 58 -5.85 -2.07 10.43
N GLN A 59 -6.95 -2.72 10.10
CA GLN A 59 -8.09 -2.89 11.01
C GLN A 59 -7.69 -3.64 12.27
N GLY A 60 -6.97 -4.75 12.11
CA GLY A 60 -6.47 -5.55 13.24
C GLY A 60 -5.50 -4.75 14.10
N ALA A 61 -4.59 -4.00 13.51
CA ALA A 61 -3.63 -3.16 14.22
C ALA A 61 -4.32 -2.06 15.03
N LEU A 62 -5.28 -1.35 14.43
CA LEU A 62 -6.07 -0.32 15.12
C LEU A 62 -6.88 -0.91 16.29
N HIS A 63 -7.56 -2.02 16.05
CA HIS A 63 -8.31 -2.70 17.10
C HIS A 63 -7.41 -3.12 18.27
N GLN A 64 -6.25 -3.70 17.97
CA GLN A 64 -5.25 -4.07 18.97
C GLN A 64 -4.77 -2.86 19.77
N ALA A 65 -4.48 -1.74 19.10
CA ALA A 65 -4.07 -0.51 19.75
C ALA A 65 -5.16 0.03 20.70
N GLU A 66 -6.42 0.07 20.25
CA GLU A 66 -7.56 0.49 21.07
C GLU A 66 -7.77 -0.40 22.30
N VAL A 67 -7.69 -1.72 22.13
CA VAL A 67 -7.79 -2.67 23.23
C VAL A 67 -6.67 -2.41 24.25
N LYS A 68 -5.46 -2.18 23.77
CA LYS A 68 -4.29 -1.92 24.61
C LYS A 68 -4.42 -0.60 25.38
N VAL A 69 -4.88 0.47 24.74
CA VAL A 69 -5.14 1.76 25.39
C VAL A 69 -6.18 1.63 26.51
N ARG A 70 -7.27 0.87 26.26
CA ARG A 70 -8.31 0.61 27.28
C ARG A 70 -7.79 -0.08 28.54
N GLN A 71 -6.69 -0.83 28.44
CA GLN A 71 -6.05 -1.46 29.60
C GLN A 71 -5.37 -0.47 30.55
N LYS A 72 -5.19 0.80 30.13
CA LYS A 72 -4.57 1.89 30.93
C LYS A 72 -3.19 1.51 31.47
N GLY A 73 -2.45 0.71 30.73
CA GLY A 73 -1.09 0.30 31.08
C GLY A 73 -0.03 1.16 30.39
N ALA A 74 0.96 0.51 29.77
CA ALA A 74 2.00 1.20 29.01
C ALA A 74 1.43 1.97 27.79
N PRO A 75 2.07 3.08 27.39
CA PRO A 75 1.69 3.81 26.19
C PRO A 75 1.73 2.94 24.95
N VAL A 76 0.85 3.24 24.00
CA VAL A 76 0.78 2.59 22.68
C VAL A 76 1.29 3.59 21.65
N TYR A 77 2.09 3.13 20.71
CA TYR A 77 2.57 3.97 19.62
C TYR A 77 2.20 3.33 18.29
N MET A 78 1.53 4.11 17.44
CA MET A 78 1.09 3.66 16.12
C MET A 78 1.98 4.26 15.04
N TYR A 79 2.26 3.46 14.00
CA TYR A 79 2.92 3.95 12.81
C TYR A 79 2.28 3.43 11.53
N LEU A 80 2.51 4.16 10.46
CA LEU A 80 2.24 3.76 9.10
C LEU A 80 3.53 3.91 8.29
N PHE A 81 3.95 2.84 7.62
CA PHE A 81 5.07 2.89 6.70
C PHE A 81 4.53 3.20 5.30
N SER A 82 4.85 4.38 4.77
CA SER A 82 4.38 4.86 3.47
C SER A 82 5.51 5.10 2.45
N TRP A 83 6.75 4.80 2.84
CA TRP A 83 7.88 4.95 1.93
C TRP A 83 7.75 3.98 0.74
N GLU A 84 7.79 4.54 -0.47
CA GLU A 84 7.65 3.77 -1.70
C GLU A 84 9.02 3.34 -2.25
N SER A 85 9.15 2.05 -2.55
CA SER A 85 10.35 1.51 -3.18
C SER A 85 10.50 2.03 -4.61
N PRO A 86 11.71 2.50 -5.01
CA PRO A 86 11.99 2.87 -6.40
C PRO A 86 12.20 1.65 -7.32
N VAL A 87 12.25 0.44 -6.76
CA VAL A 87 12.53 -0.78 -7.52
C VAL A 87 11.36 -1.11 -8.45
N LEU A 88 11.65 -1.62 -9.64
CA LEU A 88 10.65 -1.93 -10.68
C LEU A 88 9.78 -0.70 -11.02
N ASP A 89 10.44 0.44 -11.22
CA ASP A 89 9.76 1.72 -11.56
C ASP A 89 8.67 2.11 -10.54
N GLY A 90 8.92 1.84 -9.25
CA GLY A 90 8.00 2.16 -8.17
C GLY A 90 6.78 1.23 -8.07
N THR A 91 6.76 0.13 -8.81
CA THR A 91 5.61 -0.79 -8.83
C THR A 91 5.36 -1.45 -7.47
N LEU A 92 6.42 -1.65 -6.67
CA LEU A 92 6.32 -2.30 -5.37
C LEU A 92 5.63 -1.43 -4.31
N ARG A 93 5.62 -0.10 -4.48
CA ARG A 93 5.09 0.83 -3.49
C ARG A 93 5.64 0.54 -2.07
N ALA A 94 4.84 0.85 -1.04
CA ALA A 94 5.07 0.49 0.35
C ALA A 94 4.49 -0.90 0.66
N MET A 95 4.95 -1.93 -0.04
CA MET A 95 4.37 -3.28 0.08
C MET A 95 4.55 -3.88 1.47
N HIS A 96 3.77 -4.90 1.77
CA HIS A 96 3.84 -5.64 3.03
C HIS A 96 5.27 -6.12 3.35
N CYS A 97 5.70 -5.96 4.59
CA CYS A 97 7.05 -6.25 5.11
C CYS A 97 8.18 -5.36 4.54
N MET A 98 7.86 -4.30 3.78
CA MET A 98 8.87 -3.38 3.28
C MET A 98 9.59 -2.62 4.41
N GLU A 99 8.95 -2.41 5.56
CA GLU A 99 9.53 -1.71 6.71
C GLU A 99 10.64 -2.50 7.43
N LEU A 100 10.66 -3.84 7.29
CA LEU A 100 11.60 -4.69 8.02
C LEU A 100 13.08 -4.33 7.77
N PRO A 101 13.54 -4.11 6.52
CA PRO A 101 14.90 -3.64 6.26
C PRO A 101 15.25 -2.33 6.96
N PHE A 102 14.27 -1.47 7.20
CA PHE A 102 14.46 -0.17 7.85
C PHE A 102 14.54 -0.32 9.38
N VAL A 103 13.62 -1.09 9.96
CA VAL A 103 13.63 -1.38 11.40
C VAL A 103 14.94 -2.03 11.82
N PHE A 104 15.43 -3.01 11.05
CA PHE A 104 16.66 -3.73 11.34
C PHE A 104 17.93 -3.09 10.78
N ASN A 105 17.82 -1.92 10.15
CA ASN A 105 18.93 -1.17 9.55
C ASN A 105 19.82 -2.03 8.63
N ASN A 106 19.20 -2.85 7.80
CA ASN A 106 19.89 -3.78 6.92
C ASN A 106 19.67 -3.53 5.41
N ILE A 107 19.45 -2.29 5.03
CA ILE A 107 19.20 -1.83 3.65
C ILE A 107 20.23 -2.40 2.67
N LYS A 108 21.51 -2.48 3.07
CA LYS A 108 22.58 -3.03 2.21
C LYS A 108 22.28 -4.46 1.73
N LYS A 109 21.67 -5.27 2.58
CA LYS A 109 21.29 -6.67 2.25
C LYS A 109 19.98 -6.76 1.48
N SER A 110 19.13 -5.72 1.58
CA SER A 110 17.78 -5.69 1.04
C SER A 110 17.64 -4.75 -0.18
N ARG A 111 18.74 -4.52 -0.90
CA ARG A 111 18.75 -3.61 -2.08
C ARG A 111 17.80 -4.04 -3.18
N HIS A 112 17.54 -5.33 -3.32
CA HIS A 112 16.57 -5.87 -4.27
C HIS A 112 15.12 -5.40 -4.01
N MET A 113 14.83 -4.99 -2.77
CA MET A 113 13.52 -4.44 -2.37
C MET A 113 13.54 -2.91 -2.23
N THR A 114 14.65 -2.36 -1.71
CA THR A 114 14.74 -0.95 -1.31
C THR A 114 15.49 -0.08 -2.32
N GLY A 115 16.07 -0.66 -3.37
CA GLY A 115 16.95 0.06 -4.29
C GLY A 115 18.30 0.45 -3.68
N GLY A 116 18.37 0.60 -2.36
CA GLY A 116 19.60 0.97 -1.65
C GLY A 116 20.07 2.40 -1.92
N GLY A 117 19.15 3.32 -2.19
CA GLY A 117 19.41 4.75 -2.29
C GLY A 117 19.70 5.38 -0.92
N GLU A 118 20.24 6.59 -0.93
CA GLU A 118 20.66 7.29 0.30
C GLU A 118 19.47 7.60 1.22
N GLU A 119 18.31 7.90 0.65
CA GLU A 119 17.06 8.13 1.40
C GLU A 119 16.64 6.88 2.20
N ALA A 120 16.79 5.67 1.62
CA ALA A 120 16.49 4.44 2.32
C ALA A 120 17.43 4.22 3.53
N PHE A 121 18.72 4.52 3.38
CA PHE A 121 19.66 4.43 4.51
C PHE A 121 19.33 5.45 5.60
N ARG A 122 19.02 6.71 5.23
CA ARG A 122 18.65 7.76 6.22
C ARG A 122 17.37 7.39 6.97
N LEU A 123 16.36 6.88 6.29
CA LEU A 123 15.12 6.44 6.92
C LEU A 123 15.37 5.24 7.84
N ALA A 124 16.14 4.26 7.40
CA ALA A 124 16.48 3.09 8.20
C ALA A 124 17.22 3.46 9.50
N GLU A 125 18.12 4.42 9.44
CA GLU A 125 18.81 4.93 10.65
C GLU A 125 17.81 5.52 11.65
N LYS A 126 16.87 6.36 11.20
CA LYS A 126 15.84 6.95 12.06
C LYS A 126 14.94 5.87 12.67
N MET A 127 14.43 4.97 11.85
CA MET A 127 13.52 3.91 12.29
C MET A 127 14.20 2.98 13.30
N SER A 128 15.38 2.46 12.98
CA SER A 128 16.10 1.55 13.88
C SER A 128 16.40 2.17 15.23
N ARG A 129 16.78 3.46 15.26
CA ARG A 129 16.97 4.20 16.52
C ARG A 129 15.69 4.30 17.34
N ALA A 130 14.54 4.60 16.71
CA ALA A 130 13.26 4.64 17.40
C ALA A 130 12.90 3.28 18.01
N TRP A 131 13.08 2.17 17.28
CA TRP A 131 12.84 0.82 17.79
C TRP A 131 13.77 0.45 18.94
N ILE A 132 15.06 0.77 18.83
CA ILE A 132 16.03 0.55 19.91
C ILE A 132 15.65 1.35 21.15
N ASN A 133 15.27 2.63 20.99
CA ASN A 133 14.88 3.48 22.10
C ASN A 133 13.62 2.94 22.78
N PHE A 134 12.61 2.58 21.98
CA PHE A 134 11.39 1.94 22.49
C PHE A 134 11.68 0.65 23.28
N ALA A 135 12.53 -0.21 22.76
CA ALA A 135 12.91 -1.46 23.43
C ALA A 135 13.61 -1.23 24.78
N ARG A 136 14.32 -0.10 24.93
CA ARG A 136 15.06 0.24 26.15
C ARG A 136 14.20 0.97 27.18
N SER A 137 13.33 1.86 26.73
CA SER A 137 12.63 2.82 27.59
C SER A 137 11.11 2.76 27.53
N GLY A 138 10.54 2.01 26.58
CA GLY A 138 9.11 2.06 26.28
C GLY A 138 8.67 3.31 25.52
N ASN A 139 9.62 4.16 25.08
CA ASN A 139 9.35 5.40 24.36
C ASN A 139 10.16 5.41 23.06
N PRO A 140 9.52 5.56 21.85
CA PRO A 140 10.22 5.55 20.58
C PRO A 140 10.86 6.90 20.21
N ASN A 141 10.63 7.96 20.97
CA ASN A 141 11.07 9.31 20.62
C ASN A 141 12.59 9.43 20.53
N VAL A 142 13.06 9.97 19.40
CA VAL A 142 14.47 10.28 19.12
C VAL A 142 14.55 11.62 18.40
N THR A 143 15.66 12.34 18.58
CA THR A 143 15.84 13.70 18.04
C THR A 143 15.80 13.80 16.51
N SER A 144 15.96 12.68 15.81
CA SER A 144 15.93 12.61 14.34
C SER A 144 14.54 12.43 13.75
N LEU A 145 13.52 12.28 14.59
CA LEU A 145 12.10 12.17 14.22
C LEU A 145 11.29 13.33 14.82
N PRO A 146 10.13 13.67 14.23
CA PRO A 146 9.13 14.47 14.95
C PRO A 146 8.76 13.82 16.28
N GLU A 147 8.26 14.61 17.21
CA GLU A 147 7.74 14.09 18.47
C GLU A 147 6.62 13.07 18.17
N TRP A 148 6.80 11.86 18.67
CA TRP A 148 5.88 10.75 18.44
C TRP A 148 4.94 10.61 19.64
N ASP A 149 3.73 11.12 19.47
CA ASP A 149 2.70 11.07 20.48
C ASP A 149 2.19 9.65 20.71
N PRO A 150 1.88 9.26 21.93
CA PRO A 150 1.14 8.03 22.20
C PRO A 150 -0.20 8.02 21.47
N TYR A 151 -0.57 6.86 20.95
CA TYR A 151 -1.85 6.65 20.29
C TYR A 151 -3.01 6.76 21.30
N ASP A 152 -3.99 7.53 20.90
CA ASP A 152 -5.30 7.60 21.54
C ASP A 152 -6.40 7.51 20.48
N PRO A 153 -7.50 6.75 20.70
CA PRO A 153 -8.57 6.61 19.72
C PRO A 153 -9.23 7.93 19.30
N GLY A 154 -9.21 8.95 20.17
CA GLY A 154 -9.76 10.27 19.89
C GLY A 154 -8.88 11.09 18.95
N THR A 155 -7.56 11.00 19.10
CA THR A 155 -6.59 11.73 18.29
C THR A 155 -6.09 10.93 17.09
N GLY A 156 -6.09 9.60 17.17
CA GLY A 156 -5.57 8.71 16.15
C GLY A 156 -4.10 8.95 15.82
N ALA A 157 -3.30 9.41 16.80
CA ALA A 157 -1.91 9.79 16.62
C ALA A 157 -1.09 8.65 15.98
N THR A 158 -0.52 8.92 14.81
CA THR A 158 0.20 7.93 14.00
C THR A 158 1.45 8.55 13.39
N MET A 159 2.62 7.95 13.63
CA MET A 159 3.86 8.34 12.95
C MET A 159 3.86 7.77 11.53
N VAL A 160 3.95 8.63 10.54
CA VAL A 160 4.09 8.22 9.13
C VAL A 160 5.57 8.20 8.77
N PHE A 161 6.09 7.01 8.43
CA PHE A 161 7.45 6.83 7.97
C PHE A 161 7.53 6.91 6.45
N ASP A 162 8.19 7.94 5.99
CA ASP A 162 8.44 8.27 4.59
C ASP A 162 9.78 9.03 4.49
N ASN A 163 10.17 9.49 3.30
CA ASN A 163 11.33 10.37 3.12
C ASN A 163 11.28 11.58 4.07
N GLN A 164 10.08 12.11 4.32
CA GLN A 164 9.77 13.10 5.35
C GLN A 164 8.85 12.48 6.39
N CYS A 165 9.43 11.99 7.49
CA CYS A 165 8.63 11.47 8.60
C CYS A 165 7.78 12.57 9.22
N ARG A 166 6.52 12.26 9.55
CA ARG A 166 5.58 13.22 10.13
C ARG A 166 4.58 12.54 11.04
N MET A 167 4.05 13.30 12.00
CA MET A 167 2.87 12.89 12.76
C MET A 167 1.60 13.21 11.98
N GLU A 168 0.68 12.26 11.97
CA GLU A 168 -0.66 12.43 11.43
C GLU A 168 -1.68 12.10 12.51
N TYR A 169 -2.82 12.80 12.46
CA TYR A 169 -3.91 12.61 13.41
C TYR A 169 -5.16 12.22 12.66
N LEU A 170 -5.85 11.15 13.10
CA LEU A 170 -7.02 10.58 12.43
C LEU A 170 -6.78 10.29 10.94
N HIS A 171 -5.55 9.90 10.60
CA HIS A 171 -5.16 9.60 9.23
C HIS A 171 -6.07 8.55 8.60
N ASP A 172 -6.61 8.86 7.43
CA ASP A 172 -7.53 8.00 6.66
C ASP A 172 -8.77 7.51 7.44
N ARG A 173 -9.22 8.23 8.47
CA ARG A 173 -10.35 7.79 9.31
C ARG A 173 -11.60 7.45 8.50
N GLU A 174 -11.93 8.26 7.51
CA GLU A 174 -13.10 8.03 6.67
C GLU A 174 -12.94 6.77 5.81
N LEU A 175 -11.76 6.59 5.20
CA LEU A 175 -11.44 5.41 4.42
C LEU A 175 -11.51 4.15 5.28
N ILE A 176 -10.90 4.19 6.45
CA ILE A 176 -10.91 3.07 7.40
C ILE A 176 -12.33 2.73 7.83
N SER A 177 -13.15 3.74 8.17
CA SER A 177 -14.55 3.54 8.55
C SER A 177 -15.34 2.90 7.41
N PHE A 178 -15.14 3.36 6.19
CA PHE A 178 -15.77 2.78 5.01
C PHE A 178 -15.37 1.31 4.80
N ILE A 179 -14.09 0.98 4.93
CA ILE A 179 -13.58 -0.39 4.82
C ILE A 179 -14.18 -1.28 5.92
N PHE A 180 -14.30 -0.77 7.15
CA PHE A 180 -14.93 -1.51 8.26
C PHE A 180 -16.40 -1.84 7.97
N GLU A 181 -17.15 -0.90 7.40
CA GLU A 181 -18.55 -1.15 7.05
C GLU A 181 -18.69 -2.17 5.92
N MET A 182 -17.85 -2.09 4.90
CA MET A 182 -17.84 -3.05 3.80
C MET A 182 -17.56 -4.48 4.29
N ASN A 183 -16.66 -4.66 5.25
CA ASN A 183 -16.32 -5.97 5.79
C ASN A 183 -17.39 -6.57 6.72
N LYS A 184 -18.38 -5.78 7.18
CA LYS A 184 -19.53 -6.29 7.96
C LYS A 184 -20.62 -6.92 7.09
N ILE A 185 -20.56 -6.68 5.78
CA ILE A 185 -21.57 -7.14 4.81
C ILE A 185 -21.22 -8.52 4.24
N GLN A 186 -20.03 -9.04 4.52
CA GLN A 186 -19.58 -10.39 4.18
C GLN A 186 -19.77 -11.33 5.39
#